data_9e620256cebcd9052940e7fbb3cfc4c8
#
_entry.id   9e620256cebcd9052940e7fbb3cfc4c8
#
_cell.length_a   1.000
_cell.length_b   1.000
_cell.length_c   1.000
_cell.angle_alpha   90.00
_cell.angle_beta   90.00
_cell.angle_gamma   90.00
#
_symmetry.space_group_name_H-M   'P 1'
#
loop_
_entity.id
_entity.type
_entity.pdbx_description
1 polymer ?
#
loop_
_entity_poly.entity_id
_entity_poly.type
_entity_poly.pdbx_seq_one_letter_code
_entity_poly.pdbx_strand_id
1 'polypeptide(L)' 'MKQPSAQELLIHIENKIAQGDYNDSVHKIKLMTTRDVIRKVLETEF' A
#
# COMPACT_ATOMS: atom_id res chain seq x y z
N MET A 1 -18.77 -9.42 4.79
CA MET A 1 -17.73 -8.45 5.13
C MET A 1 -17.32 -7.63 3.92
N LYS A 2 -17.26 -6.34 4.05
CA LYS A 2 -16.82 -5.49 2.95
C LYS A 2 -15.31 -5.50 2.86
N GLN A 3 -14.81 -5.61 1.65
CA GLN A 3 -13.39 -5.42 1.40
C GLN A 3 -13.05 -3.93 1.48
N PRO A 4 -11.88 -3.58 1.98
CA PRO A 4 -11.48 -2.18 2.00
C PRO A 4 -11.34 -1.66 0.57
N SER A 5 -11.62 -0.38 0.38
CA SER A 5 -11.41 0.26 -0.91
C SER A 5 -9.90 0.34 -1.20
N ALA A 6 -9.56 0.55 -2.49
CA ALA A 6 -8.16 0.69 -2.85
C ALA A 6 -7.50 1.86 -2.11
N GLN A 7 -8.25 2.93 -1.90
CA GLN A 7 -7.75 4.09 -1.17
C GLN A 7 -7.44 3.77 0.29
N GLU A 8 -8.32 3.01 0.95
CA GLU A 8 -8.09 2.61 2.33
C GLU A 8 -6.89 1.69 2.45
N LEU A 9 -6.75 0.77 1.49
CA LEU A 9 -5.61 -0.14 1.46
C LEU A 9 -4.31 0.64 1.26
N LEU A 10 -4.32 1.65 0.40
CA LEU A 10 -3.15 2.50 0.17
C LEU A 10 -2.74 3.20 1.46
N ILE A 11 -3.69 3.79 2.18
CA ILE A 11 -3.41 4.47 3.44
C ILE A 11 -2.81 3.49 4.46
N HIS A 12 -3.36 2.28 4.53
CA HIS A 12 -2.87 1.26 5.45
C HIS A 12 -1.41 0.90 5.16
N ILE A 13 -1.08 0.71 3.88
CA ILE A 13 0.28 0.36 3.46
C ILE A 13 1.24 1.53 3.71
N GLU A 14 0.82 2.74 3.41
CA GLU A 14 1.64 3.92 3.67
C GLU A 14 1.95 4.08 5.16
N ASN A 15 0.96 3.82 6.01
CA ASN A 15 1.17 3.88 7.46
C ASN A 15 2.17 2.82 7.93
N LYS A 16 2.09 1.62 7.37
CA LYS A 16 3.05 0.56 7.72
C LYS A 16 4.47 0.97 7.36
N ILE A 17 4.66 1.54 6.19
CA ILE A 17 5.99 2.00 5.75
C ILE A 17 6.49 3.12 6.65
N ALA A 18 5.63 4.10 6.96
CA ALA A 18 6.00 5.24 7.79
C ALA A 18 6.36 4.84 9.21
N GLN A 19 5.69 3.82 9.75
CA GLN A 19 5.94 3.33 11.11
C GLN A 19 7.08 2.33 11.18
N GLY A 20 7.61 1.90 10.04
CA GLY A 20 8.63 0.87 10.01
C GLY A 20 8.09 -0.51 10.34
N ASP A 21 6.80 -0.73 10.11
CA ASP A 21 6.14 -1.99 10.43
C ASP A 21 6.37 -3.01 9.32
N TYR A 22 7.61 -3.45 9.20
CA TYR A 22 8.02 -4.48 8.26
C TYR A 22 9.19 -5.26 8.86
N ASN A 23 9.33 -6.52 8.43
CA ASN A 23 10.30 -7.43 9.05
C ASN A 23 11.74 -7.19 8.55
N ASP A 24 11.89 -6.85 7.27
CA ASP A 24 13.20 -6.67 6.68
C ASP A 24 13.10 -5.80 5.42
N SER A 25 14.24 -5.61 4.75
CA SER A 25 14.30 -4.78 3.55
C SER A 25 13.45 -5.33 2.41
N VAL A 26 13.38 -6.65 2.28
CA VAL A 26 12.58 -7.29 1.24
C VAL A 26 11.10 -7.01 1.47
N HIS A 27 10.65 -7.13 2.71
CA HIS A 27 9.26 -6.83 3.07
C HIS A 27 8.94 -5.35 2.81
N LYS A 28 9.88 -4.46 3.14
CA LYS A 28 9.72 -3.03 2.86
C LYS A 28 9.53 -2.78 1.35
N ILE A 29 10.36 -3.41 0.53
CA ILE A 29 10.28 -3.26 -0.93
C ILE A 29 8.93 -3.75 -1.45
N LYS A 30 8.44 -4.87 -0.92
CA LYS A 30 7.13 -5.39 -1.30
C LYS A 30 6.01 -4.40 -0.96
N LEU A 31 6.09 -3.79 0.21
CA LEU A 31 5.10 -2.79 0.61
C LEU A 31 5.15 -1.57 -0.32
N MET A 32 6.34 -1.12 -0.65
CA MET A 32 6.50 0.03 -1.55
C MET A 32 5.98 -0.27 -2.95
N THR A 33 6.26 -1.47 -3.46
CA THR A 33 5.77 -1.90 -4.77
C THR A 33 4.24 -1.98 -4.78
N THR A 34 3.66 -2.57 -3.76
CA THR A 34 2.21 -2.65 -3.63
C THR A 34 1.58 -1.26 -3.58
N ARG A 35 2.19 -0.36 -2.82
CA ARG A 35 1.73 1.04 -2.76
C ARG A 35 1.72 1.67 -4.14
N ASP A 36 2.79 1.50 -4.90
CA ASP A 36 2.90 2.09 -6.22
C ASP A 36 1.85 1.54 -7.19
N VAL A 37 1.61 0.23 -7.13
CA VAL A 37 0.58 -0.41 -7.97
C VAL A 37 -0.80 0.13 -7.64
N ILE A 38 -1.14 0.22 -6.35
CA ILE A 38 -2.43 0.74 -5.93
C ILE A 38 -2.61 2.19 -6.37
N ARG A 39 -1.56 2.99 -6.24
CA ARG A 39 -1.60 4.39 -6.65
C ARG A 39 -1.87 4.52 -8.15
N LYS A 40 -1.23 3.68 -8.96
CA LYS A 40 -1.48 3.68 -10.41
C LYS A 40 -2.90 3.30 -10.74
N VAL A 41 -3.44 2.29 -10.07
CA VAL A 41 -4.83 1.89 -10.28
C VAL A 41 -5.77 3.05 -9.96
N LEU A 42 -5.54 3.74 -8.86
CA LEU A 42 -6.37 4.89 -8.49
C LEU A 42 -6.27 6.02 -9.51
N GLU A 43 -5.09 6.23 -10.09
CA GLU A 43 -4.90 7.26 -11.11
C GLU A 43 -5.61 6.94 -12.42
N THR A 44 -5.70 5.65 -12.77
CA THR A 44 -6.30 5.24 -14.04
C THR A 44 -7.81 5.03 -13.97
N GLU A 45 -8.39 5.05 -12.79
CA GLU A 45 -9.83 4.84 -12.62
C GLU A 45 -10.67 6.10 -12.87
N PHE A 46 -10.07 7.19 -13.19
CA PHE A 46 -10.79 8.43 -13.44
C PHE A 46 -11.02 8.69 -14.91
#